data_7be99c0ab33248d8ff7d7b262c654612
#
_entry.id   7be99c0ab33248d8ff7d7b262c654612
#
_cell.length_a   1.000
_cell.length_b   1.000
_cell.length_c   1.000
_cell.angle_alpha   90.00
_cell.angle_beta   90.00
_cell.angle_gamma   90.00
#
_symmetry.space_group_name_H-M   'P 1'
#
loop_
_entity.id
_entity.type
_entity.pdbx_description
1 polymer ?
#
loop_
_entity_poly.entity_id
_entity_poly.type
_entity_poly.pdbx_seq_one_letter_code
_entity_poly.pdbx_strand_id
1 'polypeptide(L)'
;MKRCVNLDWLEVYCFEPVTGVRNADYFRSKGYTVEERDYGTRIYNEMFTIMGTDEWPLLEIRRSPKSSMTNGGIMPMNACHIRLTNRTCYYNDAAVQLQLFLDQHGFMFQRISRVDVCCDFERFDSGDYPQKFLRRYLQNKFAKLNQGRIHSHGEDTWDDRRWDSISWGSDKSCISTKLYNKSRQLREVKDKPYIKQAWLECGLIDNFYDCTKVLEDGTMHKPDIWRVEFSVRSEVKNWFVIEADGNAKKKRSVPNTLRMWAGREQLIVMFASLARHYFHFKVYKEGVRKDLLQDKELFRFRPNEETYKVDRLSSPQDEKKDLERLIAKLNKFAMTYPASEINDAVSTIVAKIEQIQLSRFAQDPYSWKELIAIQQTLAYRLQHKGIDPTSVLHSILTMLDGTVKPY
;
A
#
# COMPACT_ATOMS: atom_id res chain seq x y z
N MET A 1 10.28 6.18 24.73
CA MET A 1 9.40 7.33 24.44
C MET A 1 7.99 6.81 24.24
N LYS A 2 6.95 7.56 24.70
CA LYS A 2 5.54 7.19 24.53
C LYS A 2 5.15 7.34 23.06
N ARG A 3 4.45 6.34 22.52
CA ARG A 3 3.98 6.30 21.11
C ARG A 3 2.65 5.55 21.03
N CYS A 4 1.84 5.94 20.07
CA CYS A 4 0.57 5.29 19.78
C CYS A 4 0.56 4.85 18.31
N VAL A 5 0.60 3.55 18.07
CA VAL A 5 0.57 2.97 16.70
C VAL A 5 -0.81 2.36 16.47
N ASN A 6 -1.47 2.78 15.38
CA ASN A 6 -2.81 2.35 15.01
C ASN A 6 -2.97 2.22 13.50
N LEU A 7 -4.03 1.54 13.09
CA LEU A 7 -4.59 1.68 11.75
C LEU A 7 -5.37 3.00 11.67
N ASP A 8 -5.28 3.72 10.54
CA ASP A 8 -6.10 4.89 10.23
C ASP A 8 -7.01 4.66 9.01
N TRP A 9 -6.72 3.61 8.23
CA TRP A 9 -7.52 3.15 7.09
C TRP A 9 -7.29 1.67 6.84
N LEU A 10 -8.35 0.93 6.55
CA LEU A 10 -8.26 -0.45 6.05
C LEU A 10 -9.39 -0.70 5.05
N GLU A 11 -9.01 -0.99 3.82
CA GLU A 11 -9.91 -1.26 2.72
C GLU A 11 -9.43 -2.49 1.95
N VAL A 12 -10.35 -3.39 1.64
CA VAL A 12 -10.08 -4.64 0.95
C VAL A 12 -10.90 -4.74 -0.34
N TYR A 13 -10.34 -5.42 -1.30
CA TYR A 13 -11.00 -5.85 -2.51
C TYR A 13 -11.40 -7.31 -2.35
N CYS A 14 -12.68 -7.60 -2.56
CA CYS A 14 -13.28 -8.90 -2.36
C CYS A 14 -14.17 -9.27 -3.54
N PHE A 15 -14.55 -10.55 -3.61
CA PHE A 15 -15.65 -11.00 -4.43
C PHE A 15 -16.82 -11.41 -3.55
N GLU A 16 -18.03 -11.04 -3.96
CA GLU A 16 -19.25 -11.58 -3.37
C GLU A 16 -19.37 -13.07 -3.68
N PRO A 17 -20.00 -13.86 -2.80
CA PRO A 17 -20.24 -15.28 -3.06
C PRO A 17 -21.13 -15.44 -4.31
N VAL A 18 -20.93 -16.53 -5.05
CA VAL A 18 -21.71 -16.85 -6.24
C VAL A 18 -23.19 -17.10 -5.88
N THR A 19 -23.45 -17.59 -4.67
CA THR A 19 -24.79 -17.88 -4.15
C THR A 19 -25.29 -16.69 -3.31
N GLY A 20 -26.18 -15.92 -3.89
CA GLY A 20 -26.90 -14.85 -3.20
C GLY A 20 -26.17 -13.51 -3.17
N VAL A 21 -26.93 -12.47 -3.31
CA VAL A 21 -26.48 -11.08 -3.36
C VAL A 21 -26.25 -10.55 -1.94
N ARG A 22 -25.18 -9.78 -1.73
CA ARG A 22 -24.86 -9.15 -0.44
C ARG A 22 -25.23 -7.66 -0.44
N ASN A 23 -26.48 -7.36 -0.81
CA ASN A 23 -27.03 -6.00 -0.78
C ASN A 23 -27.43 -5.56 0.64
N ALA A 24 -27.95 -4.35 0.78
CA ALA A 24 -28.39 -3.80 2.07
C ALA A 24 -29.48 -4.66 2.73
N ASP A 25 -30.45 -5.18 1.96
CA ASP A 25 -31.55 -6.00 2.47
C ASP A 25 -31.05 -7.33 3.04
N TYR A 26 -30.03 -7.94 2.42
CA TYR A 26 -29.37 -9.11 3.01
C TYR A 26 -28.85 -8.81 4.41
N PHE A 27 -28.18 -7.70 4.62
CA PHE A 27 -27.65 -7.37 5.94
C PHE A 27 -28.75 -7.02 6.94
N ARG A 28 -29.80 -6.32 6.51
CA ARG A 28 -31.00 -6.08 7.34
C ARG A 28 -31.63 -7.39 7.78
N SER A 29 -31.75 -8.36 6.88
CA SER A 29 -32.30 -9.70 7.20
C SER A 29 -31.44 -10.48 8.21
N LYS A 30 -30.17 -10.12 8.37
CA LYS A 30 -29.25 -10.65 9.37
C LYS A 30 -29.21 -9.86 10.68
N GLY A 31 -30.08 -8.85 10.82
CA GLY A 31 -30.19 -8.04 12.01
C GLY A 31 -29.23 -6.83 12.08
N TYR A 32 -28.56 -6.50 11.01
CA TYR A 32 -27.72 -5.31 10.96
C TYR A 32 -28.56 -4.06 10.67
N THR A 33 -28.22 -2.95 11.30
CA THR A 33 -28.68 -1.62 10.89
C THR A 33 -27.84 -1.15 9.69
N VAL A 34 -28.51 -0.74 8.61
CA VAL A 34 -27.85 -0.39 7.35
C VAL A 34 -28.33 0.97 6.86
N GLU A 35 -27.40 1.86 6.65
CA GLU A 35 -27.61 3.14 5.97
C GLU A 35 -27.19 3.05 4.50
N GLU A 36 -28.15 3.21 3.59
CA GLU A 36 -27.88 3.27 2.15
C GLU A 36 -27.62 4.71 1.72
N ARG A 37 -26.81 4.86 0.68
CA ARG A 37 -26.67 6.13 -0.02
C ARG A 37 -27.46 6.11 -1.31
N ASP A 38 -28.14 7.20 -1.61
CA ASP A 38 -28.94 7.36 -2.83
C ASP A 38 -28.11 7.30 -4.12
N TYR A 39 -26.80 7.39 -4.00
CA TYR A 39 -25.86 7.36 -5.13
C TYR A 39 -24.68 6.45 -4.86
N GLY A 40 -24.25 5.77 -5.91
CA GLY A 40 -23.04 4.95 -5.87
C GLY A 40 -21.76 5.80 -5.98
N THR A 41 -20.68 5.13 -6.30
CA THR A 41 -19.36 5.75 -6.54
C THR A 41 -19.10 5.89 -8.07
N ARG A 42 -17.92 6.42 -8.44
CA ARG A 42 -17.45 6.39 -9.81
C ARG A 42 -17.38 4.95 -10.39
N ILE A 43 -17.14 3.97 -9.54
CA ILE A 43 -16.86 2.57 -9.92
C ILE A 43 -18.07 1.69 -9.68
N TYR A 44 -18.80 1.89 -8.58
CA TYR A 44 -19.87 1.03 -8.07
C TYR A 44 -21.23 1.73 -8.16
N ASN A 45 -22.28 0.94 -8.44
CA ASN A 45 -23.66 1.42 -8.43
C ASN A 45 -24.20 1.58 -7.01
N GLU A 46 -23.80 0.71 -6.10
CA GLU A 46 -24.34 0.65 -4.75
C GLU A 46 -23.26 0.95 -3.71
N MET A 47 -23.67 1.66 -2.68
CA MET A 47 -22.84 1.96 -1.51
C MET A 47 -23.72 2.06 -0.27
N PHE A 48 -23.37 1.33 0.77
CA PHE A 48 -24.07 1.39 2.05
C PHE A 48 -23.09 1.17 3.21
N THR A 49 -23.55 1.55 4.40
CA THR A 49 -22.78 1.49 5.63
C THR A 49 -23.47 0.57 6.63
N ILE A 50 -22.73 -0.35 7.20
CA ILE A 50 -23.18 -1.18 8.34
C ILE A 50 -22.91 -0.38 9.61
N MET A 51 -23.96 -0.20 10.41
CA MET A 51 -23.92 0.52 11.68
C MET A 51 -23.71 -0.43 12.84
N GLY A 52 -23.01 0.03 13.86
CA GLY A 52 -22.90 -0.67 15.14
C GLY A 52 -24.14 -0.50 16.00
N THR A 53 -24.20 -1.24 17.10
CA THR A 53 -25.27 -1.14 18.11
C THR A 53 -25.32 0.23 18.82
N ASP A 54 -24.21 0.98 18.75
CA ASP A 54 -24.06 2.35 19.26
C ASP A 54 -24.35 3.43 18.20
N GLU A 55 -25.01 3.03 17.10
CA GLU A 55 -25.36 3.89 15.96
C GLU A 55 -24.15 4.53 15.24
N TRP A 56 -22.95 4.02 15.50
CA TRP A 56 -21.77 4.48 14.78
C TRP A 56 -21.48 3.60 13.56
N PRO A 57 -21.03 4.18 12.45
CA PRO A 57 -20.68 3.42 11.25
C PRO A 57 -19.46 2.53 11.53
N LEU A 58 -19.60 1.23 11.27
CA LEU A 58 -18.55 0.23 11.43
C LEU A 58 -17.75 0.03 10.15
N LEU A 59 -18.44 -0.23 9.05
CA LEU A 59 -17.81 -0.46 7.75
C LEU A 59 -18.72 -0.01 6.60
N GLU A 60 -18.09 0.28 5.48
CA GLU A 60 -18.72 0.69 4.23
C GLU A 60 -18.52 -0.39 3.19
N ILE A 61 -19.58 -0.77 2.50
CA ILE A 61 -19.56 -1.72 1.40
C ILE A 61 -19.91 -0.99 0.10
N ARG A 62 -19.07 -1.16 -0.92
CA ARG A 62 -19.27 -0.68 -2.28
C ARG A 62 -19.32 -1.88 -3.19
N ARG A 63 -20.44 -2.07 -3.89
CA ARG A 63 -20.72 -3.26 -4.69
C ARG A 63 -21.41 -2.93 -6.02
N SER A 64 -21.65 -3.97 -6.81
CA SER A 64 -22.28 -3.84 -8.13
C SER A 64 -21.48 -2.90 -9.05
N PRO A 65 -20.33 -3.35 -9.59
CA PRO A 65 -19.53 -2.53 -10.49
C PRO A 65 -20.34 -2.04 -11.68
N LYS A 66 -20.11 -0.78 -12.08
CA LYS A 66 -20.78 -0.19 -13.25
C LYS A 66 -20.43 -0.93 -14.54
N SER A 67 -21.32 -0.92 -15.50
CA SER A 67 -21.13 -1.56 -16.81
C SER A 67 -19.85 -1.10 -17.54
N SER A 68 -19.45 0.16 -17.37
CA SER A 68 -18.18 0.68 -17.88
C SER A 68 -16.95 -0.03 -17.32
N MET A 69 -17.06 -0.64 -16.14
CA MET A 69 -15.97 -1.39 -15.50
C MET A 69 -16.03 -2.88 -15.84
N THR A 70 -17.23 -3.44 -16.03
CA THR A 70 -17.41 -4.88 -16.33
C THR A 70 -17.27 -5.20 -17.80
N ASN A 71 -17.85 -4.39 -18.70
CA ASN A 71 -17.81 -4.61 -20.15
C ASN A 71 -16.39 -4.51 -20.75
N GLY A 72 -15.50 -3.76 -20.10
CA GLY A 72 -14.09 -3.68 -20.48
C GLY A 72 -13.20 -4.77 -19.87
N GLY A 73 -13.75 -5.74 -19.13
CA GLY A 73 -12.99 -6.78 -18.44
C GLY A 73 -12.08 -6.27 -17.30
N ILE A 74 -12.30 -5.02 -16.85
CA ILE A 74 -11.49 -4.40 -15.80
C ILE A 74 -11.81 -5.00 -14.44
N MET A 75 -13.11 -5.30 -14.20
CA MET A 75 -13.59 -5.84 -12.93
C MET A 75 -14.64 -6.94 -13.14
N PRO A 76 -14.62 -8.03 -12.36
CA PRO A 76 -15.73 -9.01 -12.32
C PRO A 76 -17.02 -8.37 -11.78
N MET A 77 -18.17 -8.91 -12.22
CA MET A 77 -19.49 -8.39 -11.79
C MET A 77 -19.74 -8.53 -10.28
N ASN A 78 -19.16 -9.54 -9.65
CA ASN A 78 -19.26 -9.78 -8.20
C ASN A 78 -18.16 -9.10 -7.38
N ALA A 79 -17.41 -8.18 -7.99
CA ALA A 79 -16.37 -7.43 -7.29
C ALA A 79 -16.98 -6.41 -6.32
N CYS A 80 -16.39 -6.29 -5.15
CA CYS A 80 -16.77 -5.31 -4.15
C CYS A 80 -15.54 -4.78 -3.41
N HIS A 81 -15.69 -3.60 -2.79
CA HIS A 81 -14.76 -3.05 -1.83
C HIS A 81 -15.42 -2.91 -0.47
N ILE A 82 -14.74 -3.34 0.57
CA ILE A 82 -15.18 -3.21 1.95
C ILE A 82 -14.13 -2.40 2.69
N ARG A 83 -14.56 -1.33 3.35
CA ARG A 83 -13.72 -0.40 4.09
C ARG A 83 -14.17 -0.27 5.52
N LEU A 84 -13.29 -0.49 6.48
CA LEU A 84 -13.56 -0.10 7.87
C LEU A 84 -13.65 1.41 7.99
N THR A 85 -14.54 1.89 8.86
CA THR A 85 -14.54 3.32 9.20
C THR A 85 -13.32 3.66 10.04
N ASN A 86 -12.94 4.94 10.05
CA ASN A 86 -11.75 5.35 10.79
C ASN A 86 -11.85 5.02 12.28
N ARG A 87 -13.04 5.09 12.91
CA ARG A 87 -13.23 4.72 14.31
C ARG A 87 -12.97 3.23 14.52
N THR A 88 -13.51 2.39 13.65
CA THR A 88 -13.35 0.93 13.72
C THR A 88 -11.89 0.51 13.53
N CYS A 89 -11.13 1.24 12.75
CA CYS A 89 -9.68 1.00 12.60
C CYS A 89 -8.90 1.14 13.91
N TYR A 90 -9.43 1.85 14.92
CA TYR A 90 -8.80 2.02 16.23
C TYR A 90 -9.14 0.91 17.23
N TYR A 91 -9.97 -0.05 16.87
CA TYR A 91 -10.16 -1.25 17.69
C TYR A 91 -8.91 -2.15 17.59
N ASN A 92 -8.51 -2.74 18.72
CA ASN A 92 -7.29 -3.53 18.79
C ASN A 92 -7.22 -4.66 17.76
N ASP A 93 -8.36 -5.23 17.39
CA ASP A 93 -8.47 -6.38 16.49
C ASP A 93 -9.19 -6.04 15.18
N ALA A 94 -9.12 -4.78 14.73
CA ALA A 94 -9.84 -4.29 13.56
C ALA A 94 -9.70 -5.18 12.32
N ALA A 95 -8.47 -5.61 12.00
CA ALA A 95 -8.21 -6.47 10.84
C ALA A 95 -8.75 -7.91 11.04
N VAL A 96 -8.73 -8.42 12.27
CA VAL A 96 -9.31 -9.73 12.61
C VAL A 96 -10.83 -9.67 12.49
N GLN A 97 -11.45 -8.62 13.03
CA GLN A 97 -12.89 -8.41 12.93
C GLN A 97 -13.35 -8.29 11.47
N LEU A 98 -12.56 -7.59 10.64
CA LEU A 98 -12.84 -7.55 9.21
C LEU A 98 -12.75 -8.94 8.58
N GLN A 99 -11.74 -9.74 8.89
CA GLN A 99 -11.63 -11.11 8.36
C GLN A 99 -12.82 -11.96 8.78
N LEU A 100 -13.22 -11.93 10.07
CA LEU A 100 -14.38 -12.65 10.57
C LEU A 100 -15.68 -12.23 9.87
N PHE A 101 -15.84 -10.93 9.62
CA PHE A 101 -16.98 -10.41 8.87
C PHE A 101 -17.01 -10.97 7.44
N LEU A 102 -15.86 -10.97 6.75
CA LEU A 102 -15.75 -11.51 5.40
C LEU A 102 -16.15 -13.00 5.37
N ASP A 103 -15.59 -13.78 6.29
CA ASP A 103 -15.82 -15.23 6.38
C ASP A 103 -17.30 -15.53 6.72
N GLN A 104 -17.87 -14.81 7.68
CA GLN A 104 -19.27 -14.97 8.11
C GLN A 104 -20.27 -14.71 6.96
N HIS A 105 -19.97 -13.74 6.09
CA HIS A 105 -20.85 -13.37 4.99
C HIS A 105 -20.44 -13.99 3.64
N GLY A 106 -19.39 -14.82 3.64
CA GLY A 106 -18.94 -15.56 2.47
C GLY A 106 -18.26 -14.70 1.42
N PHE A 107 -17.71 -13.53 1.79
CA PHE A 107 -16.89 -12.75 0.90
C PHE A 107 -15.53 -13.41 0.68
N MET A 108 -15.11 -13.49 -0.56
CA MET A 108 -13.79 -14.02 -0.92
C MET A 108 -12.77 -12.90 -0.96
N PHE A 109 -11.93 -12.80 0.07
CA PHE A 109 -10.82 -11.85 0.10
C PHE A 109 -9.88 -12.05 -1.08
N GLN A 110 -9.54 -10.97 -1.78
CA GLN A 110 -8.60 -10.98 -2.88
C GLN A 110 -7.29 -10.26 -2.54
N ARG A 111 -7.39 -9.04 -2.02
CA ARG A 111 -6.23 -8.23 -1.65
C ARG A 111 -6.64 -7.05 -0.76
N ILE A 112 -5.66 -6.49 -0.11
CA ILE A 112 -5.79 -5.16 0.51
C ILE A 112 -5.74 -4.12 -0.59
N SER A 113 -6.77 -3.26 -0.67
CA SER A 113 -6.82 -2.12 -1.59
C SER A 113 -6.02 -0.94 -1.04
N ARG A 114 -6.16 -0.70 0.26
CA ARG A 114 -5.41 0.33 0.97
C ARG A 114 -5.37 0.01 2.46
N VAL A 115 -4.20 0.22 3.04
CA VAL A 115 -4.05 0.25 4.49
C VAL A 115 -3.17 1.45 4.86
N ASP A 116 -3.64 2.24 5.84
CA ASP A 116 -2.87 3.32 6.41
C ASP A 116 -2.53 2.94 7.85
N VAL A 117 -1.24 2.88 8.15
CA VAL A 117 -0.72 2.68 9.50
C VAL A 117 -0.05 3.96 9.97
N CYS A 118 -0.36 4.38 11.19
CA CYS A 118 0.14 5.62 11.73
C CYS A 118 0.80 5.42 13.09
N CYS A 119 1.71 6.34 13.42
CA CYS A 119 2.30 6.47 14.74
C CYS A 119 2.16 7.92 15.20
N ASP A 120 1.53 8.08 16.36
CA ASP A 120 1.37 9.37 17.04
C ASP A 120 2.44 9.50 18.13
N PHE A 121 3.04 10.69 18.24
CA PHE A 121 4.15 10.96 19.15
C PHE A 121 4.33 12.48 19.37
N GLU A 122 4.94 12.88 20.48
CA GLU A 122 5.27 14.28 20.78
C GLU A 122 6.60 14.68 20.13
N ARG A 123 7.62 13.85 20.29
CA ARG A 123 8.97 14.07 19.75
C ARG A 123 9.58 12.78 19.23
N PHE A 124 10.54 12.89 18.34
CA PHE A 124 11.32 11.75 17.86
C PHE A 124 12.23 11.18 18.95
N ASP A 125 12.63 9.93 18.81
CA ASP A 125 13.59 9.30 19.75
C ASP A 125 14.96 9.98 19.77
N SER A 126 15.30 10.73 18.72
CA SER A 126 16.46 11.62 18.69
C SER A 126 16.32 12.82 19.64
N GLY A 127 15.14 13.02 20.27
CA GLY A 127 14.81 14.18 21.07
C GLY A 127 14.35 15.41 20.29
N ASP A 128 14.44 15.39 18.97
CA ASP A 128 13.99 16.50 18.12
C ASP A 128 12.46 16.58 18.09
N TYR A 129 11.91 17.79 18.20
CA TYR A 129 10.51 18.06 17.91
C TYR A 129 10.28 18.03 16.39
N PRO A 130 9.13 17.52 15.90
CA PRO A 130 8.83 17.44 14.48
C PRO A 130 8.92 18.79 13.76
N GLN A 131 8.46 19.88 14.38
CA GLN A 131 8.57 21.24 13.83
C GLN A 131 10.03 21.62 13.54
N LYS A 132 10.94 21.38 14.50
CA LYS A 132 12.38 21.66 14.34
C LYS A 132 12.98 20.76 13.24
N PHE A 133 12.57 19.51 13.20
CA PHE A 133 13.01 18.58 12.16
C PHE A 133 12.54 19.05 10.76
N LEU A 134 11.27 19.44 10.60
CA LEU A 134 10.73 19.94 9.33
C LEU A 134 11.49 21.18 8.83
N ARG A 135 11.70 22.16 9.71
CA ARG A 135 12.48 23.36 9.39
C ARG A 135 13.87 22.99 8.86
N ARG A 136 14.60 22.13 9.57
CA ARG A 136 15.95 21.70 9.16
C ARG A 136 15.94 20.86 7.88
N TYR A 137 14.92 20.03 7.67
CA TYR A 137 14.77 19.26 6.44
C TYR A 137 14.55 20.17 5.23
N LEU A 138 13.66 21.14 5.35
CA LEU A 138 13.38 22.10 4.27
C LEU A 138 14.54 23.07 4.01
N GLN A 139 15.42 23.27 4.99
CA GLN A 139 16.71 23.96 4.83
C GLN A 139 17.82 23.06 4.26
N ASN A 140 17.49 21.88 3.73
CA ASN A 140 18.44 20.91 3.16
C ASN A 140 19.51 20.39 4.16
N LYS A 141 19.23 20.42 5.47
CA LYS A 141 20.14 19.83 6.46
C LYS A 141 20.03 18.30 6.56
N PHE A 142 19.00 17.74 6.01
CA PHE A 142 18.77 16.30 5.93
C PHE A 142 18.43 15.89 4.50
N ALA A 143 18.93 14.74 4.05
CA ALA A 143 18.58 14.10 2.80
C ALA A 143 17.71 12.87 3.09
N LYS A 144 16.50 12.80 2.51
CA LYS A 144 15.66 11.60 2.59
C LYS A 144 16.13 10.55 1.59
N LEU A 145 16.31 9.32 2.05
CA LEU A 145 16.46 8.16 1.17
C LEU A 145 15.11 7.83 0.54
N ASN A 146 15.11 7.33 -0.68
CA ASN A 146 13.87 7.03 -1.42
C ASN A 146 12.92 8.23 -1.51
N GLN A 147 13.48 9.37 -1.90
CA GLN A 147 12.73 10.61 -2.04
C GLN A 147 11.76 10.50 -3.23
N GLY A 148 10.45 10.52 -2.93
CA GLY A 148 9.38 10.72 -3.91
C GLY A 148 9.06 12.21 -4.09
N ARG A 149 7.97 12.51 -4.82
CA ARG A 149 7.43 13.87 -4.91
C ARG A 149 7.10 14.40 -3.51
N ILE A 150 7.51 15.64 -3.26
CA ILE A 150 7.32 16.30 -1.96
C ILE A 150 6.19 17.31 -2.07
N HIS A 151 5.31 17.31 -1.08
CA HIS A 151 4.33 18.36 -0.85
C HIS A 151 4.44 18.81 0.60
N SER A 152 4.53 20.10 0.83
CA SER A 152 4.58 20.69 2.17
C SER A 152 3.52 21.77 2.31
N HIS A 153 2.98 21.88 3.51
CA HIS A 153 2.03 22.92 3.89
C HIS A 153 2.49 23.55 5.20
N GLY A 154 2.41 24.87 5.28
CA GLY A 154 2.75 25.64 6.48
C GLY A 154 2.22 27.05 6.36
N GLU A 155 2.12 27.74 7.49
CA GLU A 155 1.73 29.13 7.59
C GLU A 155 2.95 30.01 7.79
N ASP A 156 2.98 31.15 7.13
CA ASP A 156 3.97 32.18 7.37
C ASP A 156 3.54 33.03 8.56
N THR A 157 4.39 33.12 9.56
CA THR A 157 4.27 34.06 10.69
C THR A 157 5.30 35.17 10.52
N TRP A 158 5.14 36.30 11.21
CA TRP A 158 6.02 37.47 11.09
C TRP A 158 7.52 37.15 11.26
N ASP A 159 7.81 36.20 12.17
CA ASP A 159 9.21 35.89 12.51
C ASP A 159 9.69 34.56 11.93
N ASP A 160 8.78 33.67 11.46
CA ASP A 160 9.14 32.34 11.01
C ASP A 160 7.99 31.63 10.28
N ARG A 161 8.33 30.69 9.43
CA ARG A 161 7.36 29.82 8.80
C ARG A 161 7.08 28.59 9.66
N ARG A 162 5.82 28.46 10.11
CA ARG A 162 5.37 27.28 10.85
C ARG A 162 4.88 26.20 9.88
N TRP A 163 5.58 25.09 9.87
CA TRP A 163 5.24 23.94 9.04
C TRP A 163 4.28 23.01 9.76
N ASP A 164 3.16 22.67 9.13
CA ASP A 164 2.13 21.82 9.70
C ASP A 164 2.11 20.41 9.13
N SER A 165 2.55 20.25 7.88
CA SER A 165 2.59 18.94 7.24
C SER A 165 3.61 18.88 6.12
N ILE A 166 4.08 17.68 5.88
CA ILE A 166 4.86 17.30 4.70
C ILE A 166 4.47 15.89 4.27
N SER A 167 4.39 15.66 2.97
CA SER A 167 4.15 14.34 2.42
C SER A 167 5.19 13.98 1.36
N TRP A 168 5.53 12.71 1.28
CA TRP A 168 6.44 12.13 0.31
C TRP A 168 5.73 11.02 -0.45
N GLY A 169 5.84 11.05 -1.76
CA GLY A 169 5.08 10.20 -2.66
C GLY A 169 3.82 10.88 -3.18
N SER A 170 3.26 10.33 -4.23
CA SER A 170 2.00 10.76 -4.83
C SER A 170 0.88 9.79 -4.49
N ASP A 171 -0.35 10.14 -4.83
CA ASP A 171 -1.50 9.24 -4.72
C ASP A 171 -1.41 8.00 -5.62
N LYS A 172 -0.47 7.98 -6.56
CA LYS A 172 -0.16 6.84 -7.44
C LYS A 172 1.02 6.01 -6.93
N SER A 173 1.67 6.42 -5.84
CA SER A 173 2.80 5.66 -5.27
C SER A 173 2.26 4.45 -4.51
N CYS A 174 2.90 3.30 -4.66
CA CYS A 174 2.56 2.10 -3.90
C CYS A 174 2.64 2.32 -2.38
N ILE A 175 3.56 3.19 -1.96
CA ILE A 175 3.64 3.70 -0.58
C ILE A 175 3.83 5.21 -0.62
N SER A 176 3.02 5.92 0.15
CA SER A 176 3.22 7.33 0.47
C SER A 176 3.38 7.53 1.97
N THR A 177 4.09 8.58 2.34
CA THR A 177 4.38 8.91 3.76
C THR A 177 3.93 10.33 4.04
N LYS A 178 3.30 10.55 5.18
CA LYS A 178 2.92 11.88 5.66
C LYS A 178 3.46 12.09 7.07
N LEU A 179 3.95 13.29 7.35
CA LEU A 179 4.23 13.79 8.70
C LEU A 179 3.43 15.06 8.90
N TYR A 180 2.57 15.10 9.91
CA TYR A 180 1.72 16.25 10.15
C TYR A 180 1.33 16.42 11.62
N ASN A 181 0.93 17.67 11.98
CA ASN A 181 0.45 18.03 13.30
C ASN A 181 -0.97 17.50 13.51
N LYS A 182 -1.09 16.37 14.23
CA LYS A 182 -2.38 15.72 14.47
C LYS A 182 -3.23 16.45 15.49
N SER A 183 -2.62 17.05 16.51
CA SER A 183 -3.34 17.89 17.48
C SER A 183 -4.02 19.06 16.80
N ARG A 184 -3.32 19.76 15.89
CA ARG A 184 -3.89 20.86 15.13
C ARG A 184 -5.06 20.38 14.24
N GLN A 185 -4.90 19.24 13.55
CA GLN A 185 -5.97 18.68 12.74
C GLN A 185 -7.24 18.38 13.55
N LEU A 186 -7.09 17.87 14.79
CA LEU A 186 -8.25 17.60 15.67
C LEU A 186 -8.92 18.87 16.16
N ARG A 187 -8.17 19.96 16.37
CA ARG A 187 -8.71 21.25 16.78
C ARG A 187 -9.48 21.96 15.66
N GLU A 188 -8.87 22.00 14.46
CA GLU A 188 -9.30 22.90 13.38
C GLU A 188 -10.24 22.25 12.37
N VAL A 189 -10.12 20.94 12.17
CA VAL A 189 -10.88 20.25 11.11
C VAL A 189 -12.05 19.45 11.69
N LYS A 190 -11.77 18.47 12.53
CA LYS A 190 -12.79 17.61 13.14
C LYS A 190 -12.24 16.92 14.37
N ASP A 191 -12.91 17.10 15.51
CA ASP A 191 -12.61 16.33 16.70
C ASP A 191 -12.96 14.84 16.52
N LYS A 192 -12.07 13.98 17.00
CA LYS A 192 -12.20 12.54 16.92
C LYS A 192 -11.90 11.91 18.29
N PRO A 193 -12.88 11.74 19.16
CA PRO A 193 -12.69 11.27 20.53
C PRO A 193 -11.95 9.93 20.61
N TYR A 194 -12.18 9.03 19.67
CA TYR A 194 -11.51 7.72 19.61
C TYR A 194 -9.98 7.83 19.43
N ILE A 195 -9.47 8.88 18.78
CA ILE A 195 -8.03 9.15 18.68
C ILE A 195 -7.47 9.59 20.03
N LYS A 196 -8.17 10.49 20.70
CA LYS A 196 -7.79 10.97 22.06
C LYS A 196 -7.82 9.82 23.06
N GLN A 197 -8.81 8.91 22.95
CA GLN A 197 -8.89 7.70 23.77
C GLN A 197 -7.64 6.82 23.56
N ALA A 198 -7.24 6.57 22.32
CA ALA A 198 -6.03 5.81 22.03
C ALA A 198 -4.77 6.51 22.56
N TRP A 199 -4.72 7.85 22.54
CA TRP A 199 -3.61 8.61 23.12
C TRP A 199 -3.54 8.48 24.64
N LEU A 200 -4.69 8.49 25.34
CA LEU A 200 -4.77 8.23 26.78
C LEU A 200 -4.24 6.83 27.12
N GLU A 201 -4.71 5.82 26.43
CA GLU A 201 -4.30 4.42 26.62
C GLU A 201 -2.80 4.22 26.41
N CYS A 202 -2.21 4.95 25.46
CA CYS A 202 -0.78 4.95 25.20
C CYS A 202 0.01 5.90 26.15
N GLY A 203 -0.69 6.67 26.97
CA GLY A 203 -0.12 7.66 27.87
C GLY A 203 0.54 8.86 27.17
N LEU A 204 0.16 9.15 25.93
CA LEU A 204 0.59 10.36 25.21
C LEU A 204 -0.03 11.61 25.81
N ILE A 205 -1.27 11.52 26.29
CA ILE A 205 -2.00 12.57 26.98
C ILE A 205 -2.46 12.03 28.35
N ASP A 206 -2.75 12.91 29.27
CA ASP A 206 -3.29 12.57 30.59
C ASP A 206 -4.81 12.81 30.66
N ASN A 207 -5.32 13.68 29.78
CA ASN A 207 -6.77 13.96 29.65
C ASN A 207 -7.11 14.43 28.23
N PHE A 208 -8.40 14.48 27.87
CA PHE A 208 -8.87 14.84 26.51
C PHE A 208 -8.59 16.28 26.09
N TYR A 209 -8.26 17.18 27.00
CA TYR A 209 -7.95 18.57 26.70
C TYR A 209 -6.48 18.79 26.38
N ASP A 210 -5.61 17.84 26.75
CA ASP A 210 -4.19 17.91 26.44
C ASP A 210 -3.98 17.95 24.91
N CYS A 211 -3.13 18.86 24.44
CA CYS A 211 -2.80 19.07 23.03
C CYS A 211 -3.96 19.56 22.15
N THR A 212 -5.17 19.66 22.66
CA THR A 212 -6.35 20.07 21.87
C THR A 212 -6.99 21.34 22.39
N LYS A 213 -6.77 21.73 23.65
CA LYS A 213 -7.24 22.96 24.25
C LYS A 213 -6.17 24.04 24.14
N VAL A 214 -6.56 25.19 23.62
CA VAL A 214 -5.75 26.40 23.62
C VAL A 214 -6.07 27.17 24.92
N LEU A 215 -5.04 27.62 25.63
CA LEU A 215 -5.17 28.44 26.83
C LEU A 215 -5.56 29.89 26.46
N GLU A 216 -6.00 30.70 27.46
CA GLU A 216 -6.43 32.06 27.22
C GLU A 216 -5.33 32.96 26.62
N ASP A 217 -4.07 32.68 26.91
CA ASP A 217 -2.91 33.35 26.34
C ASP A 217 -2.54 32.89 24.91
N GLY A 218 -3.35 32.00 24.32
CA GLY A 218 -3.09 31.43 22.97
C GLY A 218 -2.09 30.27 22.95
N THR A 219 -1.51 29.89 24.10
CA THR A 219 -0.61 28.77 24.18
C THR A 219 -1.34 27.41 24.28
N MET A 220 -0.66 26.33 23.99
CA MET A 220 -1.22 25.00 24.14
C MET A 220 -1.03 24.48 25.54
N HIS A 221 -2.03 23.76 26.05
CA HIS A 221 -1.95 23.12 27.36
C HIS A 221 -0.76 22.15 27.47
N LYS A 222 -0.48 21.42 26.39
CA LYS A 222 0.69 20.56 26.23
C LYS A 222 1.25 20.63 24.82
N PRO A 223 2.49 20.15 24.58
CA PRO A 223 3.05 20.08 23.22
C PRO A 223 2.17 19.33 22.25
N ASP A 224 2.16 19.77 21.00
CA ASP A 224 1.41 19.12 19.93
C ASP A 224 1.85 17.68 19.72
N ILE A 225 0.88 16.81 19.49
CA ILE A 225 1.11 15.44 19.03
C ILE A 225 1.13 15.45 17.51
N TRP A 226 2.18 14.86 16.99
CA TRP A 226 2.41 14.70 15.55
C TRP A 226 2.17 13.27 15.12
N ARG A 227 1.89 13.09 13.84
CA ARG A 227 1.68 11.77 13.24
C ARG A 227 2.61 11.56 12.06
N VAL A 228 3.25 10.39 12.03
CA VAL A 228 3.76 9.78 10.80
C VAL A 228 2.75 8.74 10.36
N GLU A 229 2.34 8.81 9.10
CA GLU A 229 1.36 7.92 8.47
C GLU A 229 1.94 7.35 7.18
N PHE A 230 1.83 6.05 7.01
CA PHE A 230 2.16 5.35 5.78
C PHE A 230 0.88 4.83 5.15
N SER A 231 0.64 5.23 3.90
CA SER A 231 -0.43 4.65 3.09
C SER A 231 0.17 3.61 2.15
N VAL A 232 -0.23 2.36 2.33
CA VAL A 232 0.15 1.22 1.51
C VAL A 232 -1.02 0.87 0.59
N ARG A 233 -0.77 0.78 -0.72
CA ARG A 233 -1.80 0.61 -1.73
C ARG A 233 -1.79 -0.79 -2.34
N SER A 234 -2.79 -1.07 -3.17
CA SER A 234 -3.08 -2.38 -3.78
C SER A 234 -1.93 -2.97 -4.61
N GLU A 235 -0.98 -2.13 -5.06
CA GLU A 235 0.21 -2.54 -5.79
C GLU A 235 1.18 -3.35 -4.91
N VAL A 236 1.08 -3.21 -3.58
CA VAL A 236 1.86 -4.01 -2.63
C VAL A 236 1.16 -5.35 -2.40
N LYS A 237 1.44 -6.32 -3.27
CA LYS A 237 0.88 -7.67 -3.16
C LYS A 237 1.64 -8.53 -2.15
N ASN A 238 2.94 -8.36 -2.07
CA ASN A 238 3.82 -9.16 -1.21
C ASN A 238 4.84 -8.29 -0.46
N TRP A 239 5.30 -8.83 0.65
CA TRP A 239 6.39 -8.31 1.46
C TRP A 239 7.57 -9.26 1.40
N PHE A 240 8.79 -8.74 1.39
CA PHE A 240 9.97 -9.52 1.72
C PHE A 240 10.25 -9.44 3.21
N VAL A 241 10.28 -10.58 3.86
CA VAL A 241 10.83 -10.71 5.21
C VAL A 241 12.33 -10.93 5.08
N ILE A 242 13.10 -10.14 5.78
CA ILE A 242 14.54 -10.31 5.88
C ILE A 242 14.81 -10.92 7.24
N GLU A 243 15.06 -12.23 7.26
CA GLU A 243 15.45 -12.96 8.46
C GLU A 243 16.98 -12.88 8.60
N ALA A 244 17.44 -12.54 9.78
CA ALA A 244 18.85 -12.65 10.12
C ALA A 244 19.13 -14.11 10.52
N ASP A 245 19.66 -14.90 9.61
CA ASP A 245 20.09 -16.27 9.86
C ASP A 245 21.62 -16.30 9.89
N GLY A 246 22.19 -16.06 11.08
CA GLY A 246 23.63 -15.93 11.27
C GLY A 246 24.25 -14.87 10.34
N ASN A 247 25.20 -15.29 9.49
CA ASN A 247 25.87 -14.41 8.50
C ASN A 247 25.13 -14.29 7.16
N ALA A 248 24.04 -15.05 6.95
CA ALA A 248 23.27 -15.05 5.70
C ALA A 248 21.92 -14.35 5.90
N LYS A 249 21.57 -13.44 4.98
CA LYS A 249 20.24 -12.81 4.92
C LYS A 249 19.34 -13.63 4.00
N LYS A 250 18.43 -14.40 4.57
CA LYS A 250 17.42 -15.13 3.81
C LYS A 250 16.22 -14.21 3.54
N LYS A 251 15.81 -14.14 2.28
CA LYS A 251 14.60 -13.38 1.89
C LYS A 251 13.47 -14.36 1.66
N ARG A 252 12.33 -14.12 2.30
CA ARG A 252 11.09 -14.87 2.10
C ARG A 252 10.00 -13.91 1.64
N SER A 253 9.29 -14.27 0.57
CA SER A 253 8.11 -13.51 0.14
C SER A 253 6.89 -13.92 0.97
N VAL A 254 6.14 -12.94 1.47
CA VAL A 254 4.93 -13.12 2.27
C VAL A 254 3.81 -12.27 1.67
N PRO A 255 2.63 -12.86 1.37
CA PRO A 255 1.52 -12.10 0.80
C PRO A 255 0.99 -11.05 1.78
N ASN A 256 0.57 -9.90 1.24
CA ASN A 256 -0.03 -8.81 2.01
C ASN A 256 -1.49 -9.15 2.35
N THR A 257 -1.70 -9.78 3.48
CA THR A 257 -3.01 -10.23 3.98
C THR A 257 -3.44 -9.46 5.22
N LEU A 258 -4.70 -9.58 5.62
CA LEU A 258 -5.23 -8.96 6.83
C LEU A 258 -4.47 -9.39 8.09
N ARG A 259 -3.98 -10.63 8.14
CA ARG A 259 -3.20 -11.15 9.26
C ARG A 259 -1.94 -10.33 9.57
N MET A 260 -1.34 -9.70 8.56
CA MET A 260 -0.16 -8.85 8.75
C MET A 260 -0.46 -7.53 9.47
N TRP A 261 -1.72 -7.17 9.56
CA TRP A 261 -2.20 -5.94 10.19
C TRP A 261 -3.04 -6.23 11.45
N ALA A 262 -3.03 -7.47 11.91
CA ALA A 262 -3.81 -7.94 13.05
C ALA A 262 -3.04 -7.75 14.36
N GLY A 263 -3.67 -7.04 15.30
CA GLY A 263 -3.12 -6.82 16.63
C GLY A 263 -2.03 -5.73 16.69
N ARG A 264 -1.90 -5.16 17.87
CA ARG A 264 -1.03 -3.99 18.11
C ARG A 264 0.45 -4.28 17.89
N GLU A 265 0.93 -5.45 18.30
CA GLU A 265 2.34 -5.82 18.14
C GLU A 265 2.73 -5.90 16.68
N GLN A 266 1.89 -6.55 15.85
CA GLN A 266 2.14 -6.63 14.42
C GLN A 266 2.09 -5.27 13.74
N LEU A 267 1.19 -4.37 14.15
CA LEU A 267 1.16 -3.00 13.65
C LEU A 267 2.44 -2.23 13.96
N ILE A 268 3.02 -2.43 15.15
CA ILE A 268 4.31 -1.83 15.53
C ILE A 268 5.42 -2.35 14.63
N VAL A 269 5.47 -3.66 14.37
CA VAL A 269 6.47 -4.29 13.48
C VAL A 269 6.33 -3.75 12.06
N MET A 270 5.11 -3.65 11.53
CA MET A 270 4.84 -3.12 10.19
C MET A 270 5.20 -1.63 10.09
N PHE A 271 4.80 -0.82 11.08
CA PHE A 271 5.18 0.59 11.14
C PHE A 271 6.70 0.76 11.19
N ALA A 272 7.39 0.02 12.07
CA ALA A 272 8.84 0.04 12.19
C ALA A 272 9.53 -0.30 10.87
N SER A 273 9.05 -1.33 10.19
CA SER A 273 9.57 -1.76 8.89
C SER A 273 9.40 -0.67 7.82
N LEU A 274 8.22 -0.06 7.76
CA LEU A 274 7.94 1.05 6.83
C LEU A 274 8.81 2.27 7.15
N ALA A 275 8.95 2.62 8.43
CA ALA A 275 9.76 3.77 8.84
C ALA A 275 11.24 3.58 8.49
N ARG A 276 11.80 2.39 8.68
CA ARG A 276 13.18 2.09 8.27
C ARG A 276 13.45 2.30 6.78
N HIS A 277 12.44 2.07 5.94
CA HIS A 277 12.62 2.14 4.48
C HIS A 277 12.07 3.42 3.85
N TYR A 278 10.97 3.95 4.37
CA TYR A 278 10.25 5.07 3.75
C TYR A 278 10.29 6.37 4.55
N PHE A 279 10.78 6.32 5.80
CA PHE A 279 11.00 7.50 6.64
C PHE A 279 12.45 7.58 7.14
N HIS A 280 13.37 7.28 6.25
CA HIS A 280 14.81 7.21 6.53
C HIS A 280 15.51 8.46 6.01
N PHE A 281 16.24 9.12 6.89
CA PHE A 281 16.95 10.36 6.60
C PHE A 281 18.43 10.23 6.93
N LYS A 282 19.22 11.03 6.24
CA LYS A 282 20.66 11.17 6.49
C LYS A 282 21.00 12.63 6.74
N VAL A 283 22.02 12.87 7.55
CA VAL A 283 22.56 14.22 7.77
C VAL A 283 23.24 14.66 6.47
N TYR A 284 22.74 15.73 5.87
CA TYR A 284 23.31 16.22 4.60
C TYR A 284 24.70 16.83 4.84
N LYS A 285 25.63 16.49 3.96
CA LYS A 285 26.97 17.09 3.89
C LYS A 285 27.30 17.30 2.41
N GLU A 286 27.65 18.53 2.05
CA GLU A 286 28.01 18.89 0.68
C GLU A 286 29.22 18.09 0.18
N GLY A 287 29.19 17.68 -1.09
CA GLY A 287 30.28 16.91 -1.71
C GLY A 287 30.34 15.43 -1.30
N VAL A 288 29.50 14.96 -0.36
CA VAL A 288 29.47 13.56 0.09
C VAL A 288 28.33 12.81 -0.57
N ARG A 289 28.61 11.61 -1.12
CA ARG A 289 27.59 10.72 -1.68
C ARG A 289 26.58 10.32 -0.61
N LYS A 290 25.28 10.20 -0.99
CA LYS A 290 24.16 9.90 -0.07
C LYS A 290 24.35 8.61 0.75
N ASP A 291 24.94 7.58 0.17
CA ASP A 291 25.20 6.30 0.83
C ASP A 291 26.25 6.40 1.95
N LEU A 292 27.18 7.37 1.84
CA LEU A 292 28.24 7.63 2.83
C LEU A 292 27.83 8.60 3.94
N LEU A 293 26.65 9.24 3.83
CA LEU A 293 26.16 10.17 4.84
C LEU A 293 25.73 9.42 6.11
N GLN A 294 25.92 10.07 7.27
CA GLN A 294 25.47 9.54 8.55
C GLN A 294 23.94 9.47 8.63
N ASP A 295 23.42 8.37 9.16
CA ASP A 295 21.99 8.19 9.39
C ASP A 295 21.47 9.16 10.47
N LYS A 296 20.33 9.78 10.18
CA LYS A 296 19.54 10.54 11.14
C LYS A 296 18.46 9.62 11.70
N GLU A 297 18.74 9.00 12.82
CA GLU A 297 17.82 8.09 13.48
C GLU A 297 16.69 8.87 14.15
N LEU A 298 15.50 8.84 13.57
CA LEU A 298 14.31 9.51 14.11
C LEU A 298 13.51 8.59 15.04
N PHE A 299 13.38 7.31 14.67
CA PHE A 299 12.76 6.27 15.47
C PHE A 299 13.76 5.16 15.77
N ARG A 300 13.85 4.76 17.03
CA ARG A 300 14.65 3.61 17.46
C ARG A 300 13.78 2.37 17.54
N PHE A 301 14.18 1.35 16.81
CA PHE A 301 13.52 0.06 16.78
C PHE A 301 14.38 -0.99 17.47
N ARG A 302 13.73 -2.00 18.06
CA ARG A 302 14.45 -3.11 18.67
C ARG A 302 15.29 -3.84 17.61
N PRO A 303 16.54 -4.24 17.93
CA PRO A 303 17.48 -4.80 16.94
C PRO A 303 17.02 -6.10 16.27
N ASN A 304 16.23 -6.91 16.97
CA ASN A 304 15.89 -8.28 16.60
C ASN A 304 14.48 -8.42 15.98
N GLU A 305 13.82 -7.31 15.61
CA GLU A 305 12.50 -7.38 14.98
C GLU A 305 12.64 -7.76 13.51
N GLU A 306 11.78 -8.69 13.06
CA GLU A 306 11.62 -8.99 11.64
C GLU A 306 11.39 -7.68 10.86
N THR A 307 12.02 -7.56 9.71
CA THR A 307 11.87 -6.36 8.88
C THR A 307 11.17 -6.72 7.58
N TYR A 308 10.05 -6.08 7.35
CA TYR A 308 9.26 -6.22 6.12
C TYR A 308 9.67 -5.13 5.12
N LYS A 309 10.03 -5.53 3.92
CA LYS A 309 10.33 -4.62 2.83
C LYS A 309 9.35 -4.90 1.69
N VAL A 310 8.77 -3.84 1.14
CA VAL A 310 7.93 -4.01 -0.05
C VAL A 310 8.76 -4.60 -1.17
N ASP A 311 8.26 -5.69 -1.73
CA ASP A 311 8.67 -6.09 -3.05
C ASP A 311 8.15 -5.05 -4.04
N ARG A 312 9.05 -4.32 -4.66
CA ARG A 312 8.69 -3.53 -5.83
C ARG A 312 8.43 -4.51 -6.97
N LEU A 313 7.24 -5.04 -7.03
CA LEU A 313 6.73 -5.51 -8.29
C LEU A 313 6.77 -4.30 -9.21
N SER A 314 7.41 -4.46 -10.36
CA SER A 314 7.45 -3.47 -11.42
C SER A 314 6.05 -2.88 -11.60
N SER A 315 5.94 -1.56 -11.58
CA SER A 315 4.65 -0.95 -11.89
C SER A 315 4.27 -1.33 -13.33
N PRO A 316 2.99 -1.41 -13.69
CA PRO A 316 2.62 -1.63 -15.10
C PRO A 316 3.27 -0.64 -16.07
N GLN A 317 3.63 0.55 -15.58
CA GLN A 317 4.41 1.54 -16.35
C GLN A 317 5.89 1.16 -16.44
N ASP A 318 6.46 0.54 -15.41
CA ASP A 318 7.83 0.03 -15.45
C ASP A 318 7.91 -1.23 -16.32
N GLU A 319 6.91 -2.10 -16.25
CA GLU A 319 6.77 -3.26 -17.16
C GLU A 319 6.66 -2.83 -18.62
N LYS A 320 5.86 -1.78 -18.89
CA LYS A 320 5.77 -1.20 -20.22
C LYS A 320 7.10 -0.63 -20.70
N LYS A 321 7.79 0.12 -19.86
CA LYS A 321 9.14 0.69 -20.17
C LYS A 321 10.18 -0.39 -20.33
N ASP A 322 10.13 -1.43 -19.51
CA ASP A 322 11.08 -2.55 -19.61
C ASP A 322 10.81 -3.37 -20.87
N LEU A 323 9.55 -3.55 -21.26
CA LEU A 323 9.18 -4.14 -22.54
C LEU A 323 9.66 -3.27 -23.73
N GLU A 324 9.43 -1.94 -23.67
CA GLU A 324 9.92 -1.00 -24.68
C GLU A 324 11.46 -1.04 -24.80
N ARG A 325 12.17 -1.11 -23.68
CA ARG A 325 13.65 -1.29 -23.64
C ARG A 325 14.09 -2.62 -24.21
N LEU A 326 13.35 -3.70 -23.90
CA LEU A 326 13.64 -5.02 -24.44
C LEU A 326 13.45 -5.06 -25.97
N ILE A 327 12.33 -4.50 -26.46
CA ILE A 327 12.04 -4.39 -27.90
C ILE A 327 13.12 -3.53 -28.58
N ALA A 328 13.53 -2.41 -28.00
CA ALA A 328 14.60 -1.59 -28.55
C ALA A 328 15.95 -2.32 -28.62
N LYS A 329 16.29 -3.12 -27.60
CA LYS A 329 17.48 -3.96 -27.60
C LYS A 329 17.39 -5.07 -28.65
N LEU A 330 16.26 -5.74 -28.79
CA LEU A 330 16.03 -6.77 -29.79
C LEU A 330 16.11 -6.20 -31.21
N ASN A 331 15.51 -5.03 -31.44
CA ASN A 331 15.61 -4.33 -32.73
C ASN A 331 17.08 -3.97 -33.08
N LYS A 332 17.81 -3.44 -32.09
CA LYS A 332 19.25 -3.16 -32.30
C LYS A 332 20.05 -4.44 -32.59
N PHE A 333 19.75 -5.52 -31.89
CA PHE A 333 20.38 -6.82 -32.10
C PHE A 333 20.03 -7.35 -33.50
N ALA A 334 18.76 -7.29 -33.91
CA ALA A 334 18.31 -7.69 -35.25
C ALA A 334 18.94 -6.89 -36.41
N MET A 335 19.31 -5.63 -36.16
CA MET A 335 20.03 -4.81 -37.15
C MET A 335 21.54 -5.09 -37.22
N THR A 336 22.09 -5.72 -36.20
CA THR A 336 23.55 -5.87 -36.05
C THR A 336 24.01 -7.30 -36.37
N TYR A 337 23.15 -8.30 -36.21
CA TYR A 337 23.50 -9.72 -36.30
C TYR A 337 22.70 -10.48 -37.36
N PRO A 338 23.25 -11.53 -37.99
CA PRO A 338 22.54 -12.33 -38.96
C PRO A 338 21.37 -13.13 -38.34
N ALA A 339 20.37 -13.44 -39.15
CA ALA A 339 19.11 -14.06 -38.68
C ALA A 339 19.28 -15.35 -37.89
N SER A 340 20.35 -16.15 -38.18
CA SER A 340 20.68 -17.37 -37.43
C SER A 340 21.03 -17.08 -35.96
N GLU A 341 21.83 -16.08 -35.70
CA GLU A 341 22.23 -15.70 -34.34
C GLU A 341 21.08 -15.07 -33.54
N ILE A 342 20.15 -14.40 -34.25
CA ILE A 342 18.92 -13.85 -33.63
C ILE A 342 18.04 -14.99 -33.16
N ASN A 343 17.84 -16.05 -33.96
CA ASN A 343 17.02 -17.19 -33.60
C ASN A 343 17.62 -17.96 -32.40
N ASP A 344 18.93 -18.10 -32.33
CA ASP A 344 19.60 -18.75 -31.19
C ASP A 344 19.44 -17.91 -29.90
N ALA A 345 19.57 -16.59 -29.98
CA ALA A 345 19.39 -15.73 -28.84
C ALA A 345 17.93 -15.72 -28.36
N VAL A 346 16.93 -15.66 -29.26
CA VAL A 346 15.51 -15.75 -28.94
C VAL A 346 15.19 -17.11 -28.32
N SER A 347 15.67 -18.21 -28.87
CA SER A 347 15.49 -19.56 -28.33
C SER A 347 16.07 -19.71 -26.94
N THR A 348 17.25 -19.13 -26.68
CA THR A 348 17.87 -19.11 -25.35
C THR A 348 17.05 -18.29 -24.32
N ILE A 349 16.47 -17.14 -24.73
CA ILE A 349 15.62 -16.32 -23.88
C ILE A 349 14.31 -17.07 -23.56
N VAL A 350 13.69 -17.70 -24.56
CA VAL A 350 12.46 -18.49 -24.39
C VAL A 350 12.70 -19.66 -23.43
N ALA A 351 13.74 -20.44 -23.63
CA ALA A 351 14.10 -21.57 -22.75
C ALA A 351 14.33 -21.11 -21.28
N LYS A 352 14.93 -19.92 -21.09
CA LYS A 352 15.14 -19.38 -19.76
C LYS A 352 13.86 -18.87 -19.10
N ILE A 353 12.94 -18.31 -19.90
CA ILE A 353 11.59 -17.93 -19.43
C ILE A 353 10.80 -19.17 -19.03
N GLU A 354 10.83 -20.22 -19.82
CA GLU A 354 10.20 -21.51 -19.53
C GLU A 354 10.75 -22.13 -18.24
N GLN A 355 12.06 -22.12 -18.05
CA GLN A 355 12.69 -22.62 -16.84
C GLN A 355 12.23 -21.85 -15.58
N ILE A 356 12.10 -20.51 -15.69
CA ILE A 356 11.59 -19.66 -14.61
C ILE A 356 10.10 -19.92 -14.36
N GLN A 357 9.33 -20.14 -15.42
CA GLN A 357 7.91 -20.45 -15.32
C GLN A 357 7.69 -21.83 -14.70
N LEU A 358 8.35 -22.87 -15.16
CA LEU A 358 8.28 -24.22 -14.58
C LEU A 358 8.64 -24.22 -13.08
N SER A 359 9.63 -23.45 -12.67
CA SER A 359 9.98 -23.29 -11.25
C SER A 359 8.91 -22.56 -10.43
N ARG A 360 8.13 -21.67 -11.04
CA ARG A 360 6.98 -21.00 -10.42
C ARG A 360 5.73 -21.88 -10.40
N PHE A 361 5.48 -22.66 -11.46
CA PHE A 361 4.35 -23.58 -11.56
C PHE A 361 4.39 -24.71 -10.51
N ALA A 362 5.56 -25.17 -10.16
CA ALA A 362 5.73 -26.14 -9.07
C ALA A 362 5.28 -25.60 -7.71
N GLN A 363 5.10 -24.29 -7.60
CA GLN A 363 4.75 -23.61 -6.36
C GLN A 363 3.32 -23.00 -6.32
N ASP A 364 2.66 -22.76 -7.47
CA ASP A 364 1.34 -22.14 -7.53
C ASP A 364 0.53 -22.48 -8.81
N PRO A 365 -0.49 -23.36 -8.70
CA PRO A 365 -1.32 -23.75 -9.85
C PRO A 365 -2.28 -22.68 -10.39
N TYR A 366 -2.40 -21.51 -9.73
CA TYR A 366 -3.27 -20.42 -10.20
C TYR A 366 -2.63 -19.54 -11.29
N SER A 367 -1.35 -19.67 -11.55
CA SER A 367 -0.60 -18.85 -12.51
C SER A 367 -0.96 -19.12 -14.00
N TRP A 368 -1.63 -20.25 -14.33
CA TRP A 368 -2.10 -20.55 -15.69
C TRP A 368 -3.08 -19.50 -16.24
N LYS A 369 -3.99 -19.00 -15.43
CA LYS A 369 -4.97 -17.99 -15.86
C LYS A 369 -4.30 -16.64 -16.15
N GLU A 370 -3.27 -16.28 -15.39
CA GLU A 370 -2.49 -15.07 -15.65
C GLU A 370 -1.67 -15.20 -16.94
N LEU A 371 -1.16 -16.38 -17.24
CA LEU A 371 -0.39 -16.66 -18.47
C LEU A 371 -1.26 -16.51 -19.72
N ILE A 372 -2.48 -17.06 -19.68
CA ILE A 372 -3.47 -16.93 -20.77
C ILE A 372 -3.85 -15.46 -20.97
N ALA A 373 -4.05 -14.70 -19.90
CA ALA A 373 -4.35 -13.28 -19.96
C ALA A 373 -3.20 -12.46 -20.55
N ILE A 374 -1.95 -12.82 -20.22
CA ILE A 374 -0.75 -12.19 -20.78
C ILE A 374 -0.62 -12.52 -22.27
N GLN A 375 -0.82 -13.77 -22.67
CA GLN A 375 -0.81 -14.18 -24.08
C GLN A 375 -1.87 -13.46 -24.92
N GLN A 376 -3.11 -13.37 -24.41
CA GLN A 376 -4.20 -12.65 -25.08
C GLN A 376 -3.91 -11.15 -25.21
N THR A 377 -3.32 -10.56 -24.18
CA THR A 377 -2.92 -9.14 -24.18
C THR A 377 -1.78 -8.87 -25.14
N LEU A 378 -0.84 -9.80 -25.27
CA LEU A 378 0.29 -9.70 -26.20
C LEU A 378 -0.20 -9.82 -27.64
N ALA A 379 -1.08 -10.80 -27.94
CA ALA A 379 -1.68 -11.00 -29.25
C ALA A 379 -2.46 -9.75 -29.70
N TYR A 380 -3.29 -9.20 -28.84
CA TYR A 380 -4.05 -7.97 -29.11
C TYR A 380 -3.15 -6.76 -29.41
N ARG A 381 -2.04 -6.61 -28.68
CA ARG A 381 -1.10 -5.50 -28.88
C ARG A 381 -0.26 -5.64 -30.16
N LEU A 382 0.07 -6.86 -30.57
CA LEU A 382 0.77 -7.13 -31.83
C LEU A 382 -0.15 -6.81 -33.03
N GLN A 383 -1.41 -7.22 -32.97
CA GLN A 383 -2.42 -6.89 -34.00
C GLN A 383 -2.62 -5.38 -34.19
N HIS A 384 -2.67 -4.60 -33.10
CA HIS A 384 -2.84 -3.16 -33.18
C HIS A 384 -1.60 -2.40 -33.70
N LYS A 385 -0.45 -3.06 -33.77
CA LYS A 385 0.76 -2.49 -34.37
C LYS A 385 1.02 -2.94 -35.82
N GLY A 386 0.07 -3.64 -36.46
CA GLY A 386 0.21 -4.15 -37.82
C GLY A 386 1.23 -5.30 -37.95
N ILE A 387 1.62 -5.89 -36.83
CA ILE A 387 2.47 -7.10 -36.80
C ILE A 387 1.52 -8.28 -36.75
N ASP A 388 1.61 -9.17 -37.74
CA ASP A 388 0.81 -10.39 -37.75
C ASP A 388 1.19 -11.26 -36.54
N PRO A 389 0.28 -11.39 -35.54
CA PRO A 389 0.58 -12.18 -34.35
C PRO A 389 0.69 -13.67 -34.66
N THR A 390 0.12 -14.11 -35.79
CA THR A 390 0.14 -15.51 -36.21
C THR A 390 1.53 -15.98 -36.56
N SER A 391 2.37 -15.13 -37.14
CA SER A 391 3.75 -15.50 -37.47
C SER A 391 4.65 -15.56 -36.23
N VAL A 392 4.47 -14.66 -35.26
CA VAL A 392 5.26 -14.61 -34.02
C VAL A 392 4.72 -15.61 -32.99
N LEU A 393 3.40 -15.66 -32.83
CA LEU A 393 2.75 -16.61 -31.91
C LEU A 393 2.81 -18.05 -32.43
N HIS A 394 2.72 -18.27 -33.74
CA HIS A 394 2.86 -19.61 -34.32
C HIS A 394 4.28 -20.12 -34.13
N SER A 395 5.30 -19.28 -34.26
CA SER A 395 6.67 -19.63 -33.94
C SER A 395 6.85 -19.95 -32.44
N ILE A 396 6.23 -19.18 -31.56
CA ILE A 396 6.28 -19.40 -30.09
C ILE A 396 5.45 -20.63 -29.69
N LEU A 397 4.24 -20.82 -30.25
CA LEU A 397 3.38 -21.97 -29.96
C LEU A 397 3.86 -23.25 -30.54
N THR A 398 4.47 -23.25 -31.75
CA THR A 398 5.08 -24.42 -32.35
C THR A 398 6.32 -24.89 -31.56
N MET A 399 7.04 -23.95 -30.92
CA MET A 399 8.10 -24.29 -29.97
C MET A 399 7.54 -24.86 -28.65
N LEU A 400 6.39 -24.38 -28.19
CA LEU A 400 5.74 -24.87 -26.96
C LEU A 400 5.04 -26.23 -27.14
N ASP A 401 4.37 -26.49 -28.29
CA ASP A 401 3.70 -27.75 -28.59
C ASP A 401 4.69 -28.91 -28.84
N GLY A 402 5.95 -28.58 -29.17
CA GLY A 402 7.01 -29.61 -29.36
C GLY A 402 7.55 -30.22 -28.08
N THR A 403 7.25 -29.60 -26.90
CA THR A 403 7.84 -29.98 -25.62
C THR A 403 6.87 -30.59 -24.60
N VAL A 404 5.56 -30.49 -24.82
CA VAL A 404 4.55 -31.04 -23.87
C VAL A 404 3.94 -32.31 -24.47
N LYS A 405 4.52 -33.47 -24.16
CA LYS A 405 3.76 -34.72 -24.24
C LYS A 405 2.81 -34.82 -23.07
N PRO A 406 1.52 -35.10 -23.30
CA PRO A 406 0.58 -35.31 -22.20
C PRO A 406 0.95 -36.60 -21.47
N TYR A 407 1.10 -36.51 -20.15
CA TYR A 407 1.02 -37.65 -19.26
C TYR A 407 -0.42 -37.86 -18.80
#